data_19647a0ac862be1b55636eb7d3cbbf70
#
_entry.id   19647a0ac862be1b55636eb7d3cbbf70
#
_cell.length_a   1.000
_cell.length_b   1.000
_cell.length_c   1.000
_cell.angle_alpha   90.00
_cell.angle_beta   90.00
_cell.angle_gamma   90.00
#
_symmetry.space_group_name_H-M   'P 1'
#
loop_
_entity.id
_entity.type
_entity.pdbx_description
1 polymer ?
#
loop_
_entity_poly.entity_id
_entity_poly.type
_entity_poly.pdbx_seq_one_letter_code
_entity_poly.pdbx_strand_id
1 'polypeptide(L)'
;PGTRETDMLSLENSVGRADAIVLSGGSAFGLDASAEIQDLLRQDGKGYKLGKAIIPLVPAAVIFDLNIHDNPHVNKIGEQSPWRKLANEAYKNLNLDLQLGSYGAGCGATTATLKGGQGSSSWIQKYSNDEVYSVGALVINNAVGNPLLNEGPSFLSAHLEIDQEFGGLGISNEIYDGILRAKRLPTSLGLANTFQDIASNTVIGVIATDA
;
A
#
# COMPACT_ATOMS: atom_id res chain seq x y z
N PRO A 1 -4.13 -1.34 10.56
CA PRO A 1 -4.43 -2.05 9.33
C PRO A 1 -4.85 -3.48 9.60
N GLY A 2 -5.75 -4.03 8.77
CA GLY A 2 -6.03 -5.46 8.75
C GLY A 2 -4.88 -6.18 8.04
N THR A 3 -4.52 -7.36 8.56
CA THR A 3 -3.50 -8.22 7.95
C THR A 3 -3.96 -9.66 7.95
N ARG A 4 -3.39 -10.46 7.06
CA ARG A 4 -3.60 -11.91 6.99
C ARG A 4 -2.25 -12.60 6.79
N GLU A 5 -1.99 -13.65 7.58
CA GLU A 5 -0.80 -14.51 7.50
C GLU A 5 0.56 -13.77 7.56
N THR A 6 0.60 -12.55 8.10
CA THR A 6 1.86 -11.78 8.18
C THR A 6 2.85 -12.37 9.17
N ASP A 7 2.40 -13.14 10.16
CA ASP A 7 3.28 -13.82 11.12
C ASP A 7 4.22 -14.83 10.42
N MET A 8 3.80 -15.39 9.29
CA MET A 8 4.63 -16.30 8.52
C MET A 8 5.90 -15.66 7.94
N LEU A 9 5.94 -14.32 7.86
CA LEU A 9 7.11 -13.57 7.40
C LEU A 9 8.17 -13.41 8.49
N SER A 10 7.90 -13.83 9.72
CA SER A 10 8.87 -13.86 10.80
C SER A 10 9.96 -14.89 10.52
N LEU A 11 11.21 -14.53 10.80
CA LEU A 11 12.39 -15.40 10.65
C LEU A 11 12.31 -16.69 11.50
N GLU A 12 11.47 -16.70 12.51
CA GLU A 12 11.27 -17.84 13.41
C GLU A 12 10.35 -18.91 12.81
N ASN A 13 9.65 -18.59 11.73
CA ASN A 13 8.72 -19.53 11.10
C ASN A 13 9.43 -20.51 10.16
N SER A 14 9.03 -21.76 10.23
CA SER A 14 9.70 -22.89 9.54
C SER A 14 9.52 -22.89 8.03
N VAL A 15 8.53 -22.20 7.47
CA VAL A 15 8.24 -22.27 6.03
C VAL A 15 9.10 -21.32 5.21
N GLY A 16 9.47 -20.17 5.74
CA GLY A 16 10.50 -19.25 5.23
C GLY A 16 10.26 -18.70 3.81
N ARG A 17 9.02 -18.76 3.29
CA ARG A 17 8.69 -18.21 1.94
C ARG A 17 7.23 -17.78 1.86
N ALA A 18 6.95 -16.81 1.00
CA ALA A 18 5.62 -16.49 0.52
C ALA A 18 5.53 -16.80 -1.00
N ASP A 19 4.39 -17.24 -1.47
CA ASP A 19 4.15 -17.49 -2.90
C ASP A 19 3.61 -16.23 -3.61
N ALA A 20 2.96 -15.34 -2.86
CA ALA A 20 2.59 -13.97 -3.26
C ALA A 20 2.41 -13.10 -2.03
N ILE A 21 2.44 -11.78 -2.22
CA ILE A 21 2.05 -10.77 -1.21
C ILE A 21 0.95 -9.92 -1.82
N VAL A 22 -0.12 -9.67 -1.05
CA VAL A 22 -1.27 -8.89 -1.49
C VAL A 22 -1.39 -7.61 -0.68
N LEU A 23 -1.36 -6.47 -1.35
CA LEU A 23 -1.75 -5.18 -0.80
C LEU A 23 -3.11 -4.80 -1.39
N SER A 24 -4.08 -4.43 -0.55
CA SER A 24 -5.44 -4.16 -1.01
C SER A 24 -6.06 -2.96 -0.29
N GLY A 25 -7.05 -2.34 -0.92
CA GLY A 25 -8.04 -1.50 -0.25
C GLY A 25 -9.11 -2.34 0.43
N GLY A 26 -10.22 -1.72 0.82
CA GLY A 26 -11.41 -2.41 1.30
C GLY A 26 -11.41 -2.77 2.78
N SER A 27 -10.44 -2.31 3.56
CA SER A 27 -10.34 -2.66 4.98
C SER A 27 -10.38 -4.18 5.20
N ALA A 28 -11.07 -4.68 6.20
CA ALA A 28 -11.17 -6.12 6.47
C ALA A 28 -11.72 -6.93 5.29
N PHE A 29 -12.62 -6.36 4.47
CA PHE A 29 -13.13 -7.03 3.27
C PHE A 29 -12.04 -7.25 2.21
N GLY A 30 -11.05 -6.36 2.14
CA GLY A 30 -9.93 -6.47 1.21
C GLY A 30 -9.05 -7.70 1.44
N LEU A 31 -9.12 -8.32 2.62
CA LEU A 31 -8.41 -9.56 2.92
C LEU A 31 -8.90 -10.75 2.06
N ASP A 32 -10.11 -10.67 1.49
CA ASP A 32 -10.61 -11.65 0.54
C ASP A 32 -9.77 -11.72 -0.75
N ALA A 33 -9.10 -10.64 -1.10
CA ALA A 33 -8.19 -10.61 -2.25
C ALA A 33 -7.09 -11.67 -2.13
N SER A 34 -6.49 -11.85 -0.96
CA SER A 34 -5.45 -12.87 -0.77
C SER A 34 -6.01 -14.29 -0.85
N ALA A 35 -7.26 -14.52 -0.43
CA ALA A 35 -7.91 -15.82 -0.58
C ALA A 35 -8.12 -16.20 -2.05
N GLU A 36 -8.47 -15.24 -2.90
CA GLU A 36 -8.57 -15.46 -4.34
C GLU A 36 -7.20 -15.77 -4.97
N ILE A 37 -6.17 -15.00 -4.63
CA ILE A 37 -4.80 -15.28 -5.11
C ILE A 37 -4.34 -16.65 -4.67
N GLN A 38 -4.65 -17.07 -3.43
CA GLN A 38 -4.35 -18.40 -2.92
C GLN A 38 -5.01 -19.50 -3.78
N ASP A 39 -6.29 -19.33 -4.14
CA ASP A 39 -7.00 -20.26 -5.00
C ASP A 39 -6.42 -20.32 -6.42
N LEU A 40 -6.07 -19.18 -7.01
CA LEU A 40 -5.47 -19.10 -8.35
C LEU A 40 -4.08 -19.73 -8.41
N LEU A 41 -3.22 -19.47 -7.43
CA LEU A 41 -1.91 -20.09 -7.33
C LEU A 41 -2.01 -21.61 -7.19
N ARG A 42 -2.98 -22.09 -6.41
CA ARG A 42 -3.24 -23.53 -6.26
C ARG A 42 -3.70 -24.16 -7.59
N GLN A 43 -4.54 -23.47 -8.36
CA GLN A 43 -4.95 -23.91 -9.69
C GLN A 43 -3.75 -24.02 -10.64
N ASP A 44 -2.79 -23.10 -10.53
CA ASP A 44 -1.54 -23.12 -11.28
C ASP A 44 -0.50 -24.14 -10.74
N GLY A 45 -0.83 -24.91 -9.70
CA GLY A 45 0.09 -25.87 -9.08
C GLY A 45 1.24 -25.24 -8.29
N LYS A 46 1.13 -23.95 -7.94
CA LYS A 46 2.10 -23.17 -7.17
C LYS A 46 1.72 -23.18 -5.68
N GLY A 47 2.70 -23.31 -4.80
CA GLY A 47 2.51 -23.32 -3.35
C GLY A 47 3.41 -24.30 -2.63
N TYR A 48 3.31 -24.33 -1.30
CA TYR A 48 3.99 -25.28 -0.45
C TYR A 48 3.38 -26.67 -0.63
N LYS A 49 4.21 -27.66 -0.95
CA LYS A 49 3.77 -29.04 -1.19
C LYS A 49 3.89 -29.86 0.10
N LEU A 50 2.77 -30.38 0.58
CA LEU A 50 2.71 -31.31 1.71
C LEU A 50 1.93 -32.56 1.31
N GLY A 51 2.63 -33.63 1.02
CA GLY A 51 2.02 -34.85 0.46
C GLY A 51 1.37 -34.52 -0.90
N LYS A 52 0.05 -34.75 -0.98
CA LYS A 52 -0.74 -34.42 -2.18
C LYS A 52 -1.32 -33.03 -2.18
N ALA A 53 -1.20 -32.28 -1.07
CA ALA A 53 -1.73 -30.92 -0.94
C ALA A 53 -0.75 -29.91 -1.51
N ILE A 54 -1.31 -28.90 -2.17
CA ILE A 54 -0.59 -27.69 -2.58
C ILE A 54 -1.23 -26.54 -1.83
N ILE A 55 -0.45 -25.85 -1.00
CA ILE A 55 -0.92 -24.82 -0.08
C ILE A 55 -0.15 -23.53 -0.40
N PRO A 56 -0.70 -22.62 -1.21
CA PRO A 56 -0.08 -21.33 -1.45
C PRO A 56 -0.12 -20.46 -0.18
N LEU A 57 0.96 -19.78 0.10
CA LEU A 57 1.13 -18.89 1.24
C LEU A 57 1.08 -17.46 0.76
N VAL A 58 0.03 -16.72 1.15
CA VAL A 58 -0.31 -15.42 0.57
C VAL A 58 -0.61 -14.40 1.68
N PRO A 59 0.43 -13.87 2.34
CA PRO A 59 0.25 -12.80 3.31
C PRO A 59 -0.34 -11.56 2.65
N ALA A 60 -1.15 -10.82 3.42
CA ALA A 60 -1.81 -9.62 2.94
C ALA A 60 -1.85 -8.52 4.00
N ALA A 61 -1.90 -7.28 3.51
CA ALA A 61 -2.21 -6.10 4.31
C ALA A 61 -3.18 -5.19 3.55
N VAL A 62 -4.04 -4.49 4.31
CA VAL A 62 -5.10 -3.66 3.73
C VAL A 62 -5.09 -2.24 4.29
N ILE A 63 -5.52 -1.30 3.46
CA ILE A 63 -5.86 0.06 3.89
C ILE A 63 -7.38 0.21 4.03
N PHE A 64 -7.81 1.22 4.79
CA PHE A 64 -9.21 1.63 4.87
C PHE A 64 -9.47 2.75 3.85
N ASP A 65 -10.29 2.47 2.85
CA ASP A 65 -10.67 3.38 1.78
C ASP A 65 -12.17 3.31 1.45
N LEU A 66 -12.97 2.79 2.37
CA LEU A 66 -14.40 2.54 2.15
C LEU A 66 -15.25 3.81 2.12
N ASN A 67 -14.78 4.91 2.73
CA ASN A 67 -15.52 6.17 2.83
C ASN A 67 -15.27 7.12 1.65
N ILE A 68 -14.59 6.66 0.61
CA ILE A 68 -14.33 7.49 -0.57
C ILE A 68 -15.62 7.58 -1.38
N HIS A 69 -15.98 8.81 -1.69
CA HIS A 69 -17.13 9.23 -2.50
C HIS A 69 -17.91 8.09 -3.18
N ASP A 70 -19.15 7.88 -2.74
CA ASP A 70 -20.12 6.98 -3.37
C ASP A 70 -19.61 5.55 -3.65
N ASN A 71 -18.73 5.02 -2.79
CA ASN A 71 -18.34 3.63 -2.91
C ASN A 71 -19.59 2.74 -2.84
N PRO A 72 -20.06 2.20 -3.96
CA PRO A 72 -21.33 1.49 -4.01
C PRO A 72 -21.32 0.22 -3.16
N HIS A 73 -20.13 -0.26 -2.77
CA HIS A 73 -19.95 -1.50 -2.02
C HIS A 73 -20.10 -1.33 -0.51
N VAL A 74 -20.00 -0.10 0.01
CA VAL A 74 -20.11 0.14 1.46
C VAL A 74 -21.57 0.06 1.93
N ASN A 75 -22.52 0.48 1.09
CA ASN A 75 -23.91 0.69 1.47
C ASN A 75 -24.89 -0.35 0.90
N LYS A 76 -24.42 -1.31 0.12
CA LYS A 76 -25.29 -2.32 -0.50
C LYS A 76 -25.24 -3.64 0.28
N ILE A 77 -26.18 -3.78 1.19
CA ILE A 77 -26.38 -5.02 1.93
C ILE A 77 -26.77 -6.13 0.94
N GLY A 78 -26.08 -7.27 1.02
CA GLY A 78 -26.36 -8.46 0.20
C GLY A 78 -25.56 -8.56 -1.10
N GLU A 79 -24.74 -7.57 -1.46
CA GLU A 79 -23.79 -7.73 -2.57
C GLU A 79 -22.51 -8.45 -2.11
N GLN A 80 -21.94 -9.23 -3.02
CA GLN A 80 -20.66 -9.87 -2.78
C GLN A 80 -19.51 -8.83 -2.79
N SER A 81 -18.56 -9.03 -1.90
CA SER A 81 -17.32 -8.25 -1.85
C SER A 81 -16.62 -8.27 -3.22
N PRO A 82 -16.23 -7.11 -3.78
CA PRO A 82 -15.59 -7.06 -5.09
C PRO A 82 -14.14 -7.49 -5.08
N TRP A 83 -13.51 -7.63 -3.92
CA TRP A 83 -12.06 -7.79 -3.81
C TRP A 83 -11.55 -9.11 -4.39
N ARG A 84 -12.33 -10.19 -4.33
CA ARG A 84 -11.98 -11.44 -5.02
C ARG A 84 -11.91 -11.24 -6.55
N LYS A 85 -12.92 -10.57 -7.12
CA LYS A 85 -12.94 -10.26 -8.56
C LYS A 85 -11.76 -9.38 -8.97
N LEU A 86 -11.49 -8.31 -8.20
CA LEU A 86 -10.36 -7.42 -8.44
C LEU A 86 -9.01 -8.15 -8.33
N ALA A 87 -8.86 -9.07 -7.38
CA ALA A 87 -7.67 -9.89 -7.26
C ALA A 87 -7.47 -10.83 -8.46
N ASN A 88 -8.55 -11.43 -8.97
CA ASN A 88 -8.51 -12.27 -10.18
C ASN A 88 -8.06 -11.45 -11.40
N GLU A 89 -8.59 -10.24 -11.56
CA GLU A 89 -8.17 -9.32 -12.62
C GLU A 89 -6.70 -8.91 -12.48
N ALA A 90 -6.27 -8.59 -11.26
CA ALA A 90 -4.87 -8.25 -10.98
C ALA A 90 -3.94 -9.43 -11.30
N TYR A 91 -4.29 -10.64 -10.92
CA TYR A 91 -3.50 -11.85 -11.19
C TYR A 91 -3.31 -12.10 -12.69
N LYS A 92 -4.38 -11.91 -13.48
CA LYS A 92 -4.32 -12.05 -14.95
C LYS A 92 -3.49 -10.98 -15.63
N ASN A 93 -3.36 -9.83 -15.02
CA ASN A 93 -2.64 -8.67 -15.57
C ASN A 93 -1.27 -8.44 -14.89
N LEU A 94 -0.73 -9.45 -14.20
CA LEU A 94 0.60 -9.37 -13.60
C LEU A 94 1.64 -9.04 -14.67
N ASN A 95 2.41 -7.99 -14.41
CA ASN A 95 3.51 -7.56 -15.28
C ASN A 95 4.61 -6.88 -14.44
N LEU A 96 5.70 -6.50 -15.10
CA LEU A 96 6.84 -5.82 -14.47
C LEU A 96 6.70 -4.29 -14.45
N ASP A 97 5.71 -3.74 -15.16
CA ASP A 97 5.47 -2.30 -15.21
C ASP A 97 4.64 -1.87 -13.99
N LEU A 98 5.32 -1.42 -12.97
CA LEU A 98 4.69 -0.95 -11.75
C LEU A 98 4.03 0.42 -11.97
N GLN A 99 2.70 0.43 -11.98
CA GLN A 99 1.94 1.68 -12.07
C GLN A 99 1.94 2.39 -10.71
N LEU A 100 2.24 3.70 -10.70
CA LEU A 100 2.31 4.52 -9.47
C LEU A 100 1.07 5.42 -9.32
N GLY A 101 0.88 5.97 -8.13
CA GLY A 101 -0.23 6.87 -7.82
C GLY A 101 -1.53 6.13 -7.50
N SER A 102 -2.63 6.51 -8.14
CA SER A 102 -3.97 6.00 -7.85
C SER A 102 -4.25 4.65 -8.53
N TYR A 103 -3.40 3.67 -8.31
CA TYR A 103 -3.52 2.31 -8.87
C TYR A 103 -3.59 1.26 -7.76
N GLY A 104 -4.16 0.10 -8.07
CA GLY A 104 -4.23 -1.04 -7.16
C GLY A 104 -4.78 -0.63 -5.78
N ALA A 105 -4.10 -1.02 -4.72
CA ALA A 105 -4.46 -0.63 -3.35
C ALA A 105 -4.36 0.88 -3.11
N GLY A 106 -3.59 1.62 -3.92
CA GLY A 106 -3.48 3.07 -3.85
C GLY A 106 -4.65 3.82 -4.49
N CYS A 107 -5.55 3.13 -5.21
CA CYS A 107 -6.64 3.77 -5.95
C CYS A 107 -7.57 4.60 -5.05
N GLY A 108 -7.90 4.05 -3.89
CA GLY A 108 -8.75 4.68 -2.90
C GLY A 108 -8.02 5.36 -1.75
N ALA A 109 -6.69 5.33 -1.75
CA ALA A 109 -5.90 5.92 -0.68
C ALA A 109 -6.04 7.44 -0.62
N THR A 110 -6.09 7.98 0.59
CA THR A 110 -6.16 9.42 0.85
C THR A 110 -5.16 9.83 1.93
N THR A 111 -4.72 11.08 1.87
CA THR A 111 -4.08 11.78 2.98
C THR A 111 -5.02 12.87 3.50
N ALA A 112 -4.60 13.68 4.43
CA ALA A 112 -5.50 14.68 5.06
C ALA A 112 -6.24 15.58 4.04
N THR A 113 -5.56 16.02 2.98
CA THR A 113 -6.10 16.98 1.99
C THR A 113 -5.92 16.55 0.55
N LEU A 114 -5.16 15.48 0.32
CA LEU A 114 -4.80 15.00 -1.02
C LEU A 114 -5.18 13.54 -1.19
N LYS A 115 -5.19 13.10 -2.44
CA LYS A 115 -5.15 11.67 -2.73
C LYS A 115 -3.84 11.09 -2.18
N GLY A 116 -3.94 9.94 -1.57
CA GLY A 116 -2.81 9.05 -1.33
C GLY A 116 -2.44 8.32 -2.63
N GLY A 117 -1.86 7.16 -2.49
CA GLY A 117 -1.50 6.35 -3.65
C GLY A 117 -0.41 5.35 -3.35
N GLN A 118 0.01 4.66 -4.40
CA GLN A 118 1.18 3.78 -4.32
C GLN A 118 2.41 4.45 -4.91
N GLY A 119 3.53 4.30 -4.20
CA GLY A 119 4.85 4.75 -4.61
C GLY A 119 5.85 3.60 -4.54
N SER A 120 6.92 3.71 -5.32
CA SER A 120 8.01 2.74 -5.31
C SER A 120 9.34 3.45 -5.38
N SER A 121 10.33 2.87 -4.75
CA SER A 121 11.73 3.29 -4.85
C SER A 121 12.63 2.09 -4.77
N SER A 122 13.83 2.19 -5.34
CA SER A 122 14.82 1.13 -5.28
C SER A 122 16.21 1.70 -5.08
N TRP A 123 17.08 0.86 -4.52
CA TRP A 123 18.49 1.15 -4.34
C TRP A 123 19.30 -0.03 -4.83
N ILE A 124 20.36 0.26 -5.60
CA ILE A 124 21.30 -0.74 -6.08
C ILE A 124 22.69 -0.41 -5.52
N GLN A 125 23.29 -1.37 -4.84
CA GLN A 125 24.62 -1.25 -4.27
C GLN A 125 25.57 -2.25 -4.93
N LYS A 126 26.66 -1.73 -5.51
CA LYS A 126 27.77 -2.54 -5.99
C LYS A 126 28.89 -2.53 -4.97
N TYR A 127 29.39 -3.71 -4.64
CA TYR A 127 30.52 -3.90 -3.73
C TYR A 127 31.85 -4.13 -4.50
N SER A 128 32.98 -4.06 -3.79
CA SER A 128 34.33 -4.17 -4.37
C SER A 128 34.64 -5.55 -4.93
N ASN A 129 33.93 -6.59 -4.53
CA ASN A 129 34.03 -7.96 -5.03
C ASN A 129 33.11 -8.25 -6.23
N ASP A 130 32.61 -7.20 -6.90
CA ASP A 130 31.64 -7.24 -8.00
C ASP A 130 30.24 -7.80 -7.64
N GLU A 131 29.97 -8.06 -6.37
CA GLU A 131 28.62 -8.37 -5.91
C GLU A 131 27.73 -7.13 -6.02
N VAL A 132 26.52 -7.34 -6.50
CA VAL A 132 25.49 -6.30 -6.66
C VAL A 132 24.25 -6.75 -5.93
N TYR A 133 23.79 -5.92 -5.02
CA TYR A 133 22.51 -6.15 -4.32
C TYR A 133 21.54 -5.02 -4.61
N SER A 134 20.30 -5.38 -4.75
CA SER A 134 19.19 -4.44 -4.93
C SER A 134 18.19 -4.55 -3.78
N VAL A 135 17.63 -3.42 -3.42
CA VAL A 135 16.50 -3.32 -2.48
C VAL A 135 15.42 -2.50 -3.14
N GLY A 136 14.24 -3.04 -3.24
CA GLY A 136 13.06 -2.34 -3.74
C GLY A 136 11.99 -2.21 -2.66
N ALA A 137 11.27 -1.11 -2.69
CA ALA A 137 10.11 -0.87 -1.82
C ALA A 137 8.91 -0.45 -2.64
N LEU A 138 7.75 -1.04 -2.34
CA LEU A 138 6.44 -0.59 -2.79
C LEU A 138 5.63 -0.20 -1.56
N VAL A 139 5.09 1.02 -1.54
CA VAL A 139 4.37 1.57 -0.39
C VAL A 139 3.03 2.14 -0.83
N ILE A 140 1.99 1.84 -0.07
CA ILE A 140 0.67 2.45 -0.20
C ILE A 140 0.49 3.46 0.92
N ASN A 141 0.36 4.72 0.55
CA ASN A 141 0.21 5.82 1.51
C ASN A 141 -1.27 6.20 1.66
N ASN A 142 -1.84 5.86 2.80
CA ASN A 142 -3.20 6.23 3.23
C ASN A 142 -3.14 6.86 4.63
N ALA A 143 -2.12 7.69 4.88
CA ALA A 143 -1.82 8.25 6.18
C ALA A 143 -2.68 9.48 6.49
N VAL A 144 -3.00 9.67 7.77
CA VAL A 144 -3.48 10.96 8.27
C VAL A 144 -2.28 11.89 8.39
N GLY A 145 -2.26 12.94 7.58
CA GLY A 145 -1.20 13.93 7.55
C GLY A 145 -1.18 14.66 6.23
N ASN A 146 -0.55 15.81 6.20
CA ASN A 146 -0.38 16.58 4.98
C ASN A 146 1.07 16.39 4.48
N PRO A 147 1.28 15.88 3.26
CA PRO A 147 2.61 15.76 2.69
C PRO A 147 3.19 17.10 2.22
N LEU A 148 2.37 18.15 2.20
CA LEU A 148 2.78 19.49 1.77
C LEU A 148 3.35 20.29 2.94
N LEU A 149 4.30 21.18 2.60
CA LEU A 149 4.84 22.15 3.54
C LEU A 149 3.82 23.29 3.70
N ASN A 150 3.38 23.50 4.93
CA ASN A 150 2.31 24.44 5.26
C ASN A 150 1.04 24.19 4.42
N GLU A 151 0.52 25.19 3.74
CA GLU A 151 -0.59 25.09 2.79
C GLU A 151 -0.12 25.32 1.34
N GLY A 152 1.19 25.38 1.16
CA GLY A 152 1.82 25.65 -0.13
C GLY A 152 1.92 24.40 -1.03
N PRO A 153 2.39 24.58 -2.27
CA PRO A 153 2.50 23.48 -3.21
C PRO A 153 3.74 22.59 -3.00
N SER A 154 4.70 23.01 -2.14
CA SER A 154 5.95 22.29 -1.95
C SER A 154 5.77 21.08 -1.04
N PHE A 155 6.32 19.95 -1.45
CA PHE A 155 6.29 18.73 -0.63
C PHE A 155 7.33 18.78 0.49
N LEU A 156 7.01 18.17 1.63
CA LEU A 156 7.97 17.97 2.72
C LEU A 156 9.19 17.16 2.28
N SER A 157 9.00 16.26 1.32
CA SER A 157 10.03 15.42 0.73
C SER A 157 10.73 16.03 -0.49
N ALA A 158 10.52 17.32 -0.79
CA ALA A 158 11.10 17.97 -1.98
C ALA A 158 12.63 17.84 -2.09
N HIS A 159 13.34 17.67 -0.96
CA HIS A 159 14.79 17.44 -0.93
C HIS A 159 15.21 16.03 -1.42
N LEU A 160 14.25 15.12 -1.58
CA LEU A 160 14.47 13.77 -2.10
C LEU A 160 13.97 13.62 -3.55
N GLU A 161 13.49 14.70 -4.15
CA GLU A 161 12.94 14.68 -5.50
C GLU A 161 14.00 14.24 -6.51
N ILE A 162 13.64 13.28 -7.34
CA ILE A 162 14.44 12.84 -8.49
C ILE A 162 13.71 13.32 -9.74
N ASP A 163 14.44 13.98 -10.64
CA ASP A 163 13.89 14.64 -11.83
C ASP A 163 12.83 15.69 -11.45
N GLN A 164 11.57 15.46 -11.71
CA GLN A 164 10.45 16.36 -11.41
C GLN A 164 9.23 15.58 -10.89
N GLU A 165 9.45 14.50 -10.19
CA GLU A 165 8.37 13.62 -9.72
C GLU A 165 7.41 14.29 -8.73
N PHE A 166 7.83 15.38 -8.06
CA PHE A 166 7.00 16.23 -7.20
C PHE A 166 6.67 17.58 -7.85
N GLY A 167 6.89 17.70 -9.16
CA GLY A 167 6.58 18.90 -9.95
C GLY A 167 7.72 19.88 -10.10
N GLY A 168 8.94 19.57 -9.65
CA GLY A 168 10.12 20.40 -9.82
C GLY A 168 10.09 21.72 -9.06
N LEU A 169 9.26 21.84 -8.03
CA LEU A 169 9.08 23.08 -7.26
C LEU A 169 10.23 23.38 -6.31
N GLY A 170 11.07 22.38 -6.07
CA GLY A 170 12.21 22.49 -5.17
C GLY A 170 11.81 22.65 -3.69
N ILE A 171 12.83 22.94 -2.87
CA ILE A 171 12.66 23.17 -1.43
C ILE A 171 12.09 24.58 -1.23
N SER A 172 10.98 24.69 -0.51
CA SER A 172 10.44 25.98 -0.11
C SER A 172 11.37 26.70 0.86
N ASN A 173 11.53 28.01 0.68
CA ASN A 173 12.20 28.88 1.66
C ASN A 173 11.33 29.20 2.88
N GLU A 174 10.10 28.72 2.92
CA GLU A 174 9.24 28.91 4.08
C GLU A 174 9.78 28.12 5.27
N ILE A 175 9.85 28.78 6.40
CA ILE A 175 10.25 28.11 7.65
C ILE A 175 9.16 27.12 8.01
N TYR A 176 9.55 25.87 8.12
CA TYR A 176 8.68 24.80 8.62
C TYR A 176 8.28 25.11 10.06
N ASP A 177 7.06 25.59 10.23
CA ASP A 177 6.50 25.92 11.56
C ASP A 177 6.04 24.64 12.31
N GLY A 178 6.88 23.65 12.25
CA GLY A 178 6.84 22.48 13.09
C GLY A 178 5.78 21.43 12.75
N ILE A 179 6.10 20.24 13.16
CA ILE A 179 5.30 18.99 13.12
C ILE A 179 3.86 19.16 13.66
N LEU A 180 3.61 20.20 14.45
CA LEU A 180 2.32 20.44 15.09
C LEU A 180 1.20 20.83 14.14
N ARG A 181 1.51 21.49 13.00
CA ARG A 181 0.49 21.84 12.00
C ARG A 181 0.12 20.67 11.10
N ALA A 182 1.04 19.76 10.83
CA ALA A 182 0.77 18.53 10.06
C ALA A 182 -0.28 17.60 10.73
N LYS A 183 -0.51 17.78 12.03
CA LYS A 183 -1.51 17.02 12.79
C LYS A 183 -2.90 17.66 12.83
N ARG A 184 -3.06 18.88 12.33
CA ARG A 184 -4.37 19.53 12.29
C ARG A 184 -5.02 19.24 10.95
N LEU A 185 -5.99 18.32 10.96
CA LEU A 185 -6.93 18.19 9.85
C LEU A 185 -7.64 19.52 9.64
N PRO A 186 -7.77 20.02 8.40
CA PRO A 186 -8.53 21.23 8.13
C PRO A 186 -9.98 21.01 8.60
N THR A 187 -10.41 21.81 9.55
CA THR A 187 -11.82 21.82 10.04
C THR A 187 -12.81 22.18 8.93
N SER A 188 -12.33 22.79 7.82
CA SER A 188 -13.14 23.16 6.67
C SER A 188 -13.68 22.00 5.84
N LEU A 189 -13.13 20.79 6.00
CA LEU A 189 -13.60 19.59 5.27
C LEU A 189 -14.67 18.79 6.03
N GLY A 190 -15.12 19.26 7.20
CA GLY A 190 -16.14 18.56 7.98
C GLY A 190 -15.72 17.18 8.52
N LEU A 191 -14.45 16.80 8.33
CA LEU A 191 -13.92 15.46 8.65
C LEU A 191 -13.40 15.34 10.08
N ALA A 192 -13.31 16.42 10.84
CA ALA A 192 -12.54 16.45 12.08
C ALA A 192 -13.36 16.34 13.38
N ASN A 193 -14.64 15.99 13.34
CA ASN A 193 -15.48 16.07 14.54
C ASN A 193 -15.66 14.78 15.33
N THR A 194 -15.11 13.66 14.89
CA THR A 194 -15.16 12.42 15.68
C THR A 194 -13.82 11.69 15.69
N PHE A 195 -13.46 11.11 16.82
CA PHE A 195 -12.32 10.20 16.96
C PHE A 195 -12.37 9.01 15.98
N GLN A 196 -13.52 8.72 15.40
CA GLN A 196 -13.74 7.68 14.39
C GLN A 196 -13.13 8.03 13.04
N ASP A 197 -13.02 9.31 12.69
CA ASP A 197 -12.42 9.74 11.41
C ASP A 197 -10.89 9.65 11.43
N ILE A 198 -10.28 9.60 12.61
CA ILE A 198 -8.83 9.44 12.79
C ILE A 198 -8.38 7.97 12.61
N ALA A 199 -9.31 7.03 12.63
CA ALA A 199 -9.02 5.60 12.57
C ALA A 199 -8.56 5.09 11.18
N SER A 200 -8.63 5.91 10.14
CA SER A 200 -8.25 5.54 8.76
C SER A 200 -6.79 5.84 8.42
N ASN A 201 -5.91 5.81 9.41
CA ASN A 201 -4.49 6.12 9.24
C ASN A 201 -3.68 4.84 9.00
N THR A 202 -3.26 4.62 7.77
CA THR A 202 -2.57 3.39 7.39
C THR A 202 -1.52 3.63 6.33
N VAL A 203 -0.32 3.13 6.56
CA VAL A 203 0.69 2.91 5.52
C VAL A 203 1.01 1.43 5.51
N ILE A 204 0.92 0.81 4.35
CA ILE A 204 1.33 -0.59 4.14
C ILE A 204 2.36 -0.65 3.03
N GLY A 205 3.25 -1.62 3.08
CA GLY A 205 4.27 -1.75 2.05
C GLY A 205 4.95 -3.10 2.05
N VAL A 206 5.72 -3.32 1.00
CA VAL A 206 6.60 -4.47 0.82
C VAL A 206 8.00 -3.95 0.56
N ILE A 207 8.96 -4.54 1.24
CA ILE A 207 10.39 -4.36 0.94
C ILE A 207 10.90 -5.71 0.46
N ALA A 208 11.58 -5.73 -0.66
CA ALA A 208 12.19 -6.91 -1.24
C ALA A 208 13.67 -6.65 -1.56
N THR A 209 14.49 -7.67 -1.40
CA THR A 209 15.92 -7.60 -1.72
C THR A 209 16.37 -8.93 -2.30
N ASP A 210 17.46 -8.90 -3.06
CA ASP A 210 18.21 -10.05 -3.55
C ASP A 210 19.52 -10.28 -2.77
N ALA A 211 19.68 -9.58 -1.63
CA ALA A 211 20.84 -9.71 -0.74
C ALA A 211 20.77 -10.97 0.12
#